data_6436d33a18551b301a4ccda402c96708
#
_entry.id   6436d33a18551b301a4ccda402c96708
#
_cell.length_a   1.000
_cell.length_b   1.000
_cell.length_c   1.000
_cell.angle_alpha   90.00
_cell.angle_beta   90.00
_cell.angle_gamma   90.00
#
_symmetry.space_group_name_H-M   'P 1'
#
loop_
_entity.id
_entity.type
_entity.pdbx_description
1 polymer ?
#
loop_
_entity_poly.entity_id
_entity_poly.type
_entity_poly.pdbx_seq_one_letter_code
_entity_poly.pdbx_strand_id
1 'polypeptide(L)'
;VYASDELSSIPTLETGMLIFNTDPSKKSGEHWIGLCINKEYIFYFDSLHHDFQYKKEISDFLINFGKHVVLNAIPVQSIDSKHCLVFCYVMSKNKSINQFKKWIKTFSNYSISEREELSLAFFDLIFQQEQNNVNLHTALTVYYNTII
;
A
#
# COMPACT_ATOMS: atom_id res chain seq x y z
N VAL A 1 5.63 -3.35 -10.79
CA VAL A 1 6.51 -3.34 -9.61
C VAL A 1 7.87 -2.83 -10.06
N TYR A 2 8.44 -1.86 -9.34
CA TYR A 2 9.67 -1.15 -9.72
C TYR A 2 10.65 -1.12 -8.55
N ALA A 3 11.92 -0.82 -8.84
CA ALA A 3 12.94 -0.47 -7.85
C ALA A 3 13.09 1.07 -7.78
N SER A 4 13.74 1.59 -6.73
CA SER A 4 13.87 3.04 -6.54
C SER A 4 14.65 3.74 -7.66
N ASP A 5 15.65 3.07 -8.24
CA ASP A 5 16.46 3.58 -9.36
C ASP A 5 15.72 3.56 -10.73
N GLU A 6 14.57 2.89 -10.80
CA GLU A 6 13.71 2.84 -11.98
C GLU A 6 12.62 3.92 -11.98
N LEU A 7 12.37 4.58 -10.84
CA LEU A 7 11.27 5.55 -10.68
C LEU A 7 11.36 6.70 -11.69
N SER A 8 12.56 7.19 -12.01
CA SER A 8 12.76 8.27 -12.97
C SER A 8 12.35 7.91 -14.40
N SER A 9 12.24 6.61 -14.73
CA SER A 9 11.82 6.12 -16.04
C SER A 9 10.30 5.97 -16.16
N ILE A 10 9.57 6.06 -15.05
CA ILE A 10 8.11 5.90 -15.04
C ILE A 10 7.47 7.21 -15.51
N PRO A 11 6.62 7.17 -16.54
CA PRO A 11 5.93 8.37 -17.00
C PRO A 11 4.94 8.85 -15.93
N THR A 12 4.68 10.15 -15.92
CA THR A 12 3.65 10.73 -15.05
C THR A 12 2.28 10.18 -15.43
N LEU A 13 1.63 9.51 -14.47
CA LEU A 13 0.31 8.92 -14.64
C LEU A 13 -0.78 9.88 -14.18
N GLU A 14 -1.86 9.97 -14.92
CA GLU A 14 -3.05 10.72 -14.48
C GLU A 14 -3.74 9.99 -13.34
N THR A 15 -3.90 8.67 -13.49
CA THR A 15 -4.46 7.75 -12.48
C THR A 15 -3.76 6.40 -12.56
N GLY A 16 -3.68 5.68 -11.45
CA GLY A 16 -3.10 4.34 -11.43
C GLY A 16 -2.62 3.90 -10.06
N MET A 17 -2.03 2.72 -10.05
CA MET A 17 -1.38 2.15 -8.87
C MET A 17 0.05 1.74 -9.20
N LEU A 18 0.96 2.04 -8.30
CA LEU A 18 2.35 1.62 -8.37
C LEU A 18 2.75 0.96 -7.07
N ILE A 19 3.58 -0.07 -7.16
CA ILE A 19 4.30 -0.65 -6.01
C ILE A 19 5.77 -0.62 -6.37
N PHE A 20 6.59 -0.09 -5.47
CA PHE A 20 8.03 -0.05 -5.69
C PHE A 20 8.82 -0.38 -4.42
N ASN A 21 10.02 -0.89 -4.61
CA ASN A 21 10.98 -1.10 -3.54
C ASN A 21 11.79 0.18 -3.29
N THR A 22 12.09 0.47 -2.03
CA THR A 22 12.89 1.64 -1.65
C THR A 22 14.38 1.49 -1.95
N ASP A 23 14.82 0.28 -2.25
CA ASP A 23 16.19 -0.01 -2.68
C ASP A 23 16.32 -0.04 -4.22
N PRO A 24 17.55 0.22 -4.72
CA PRO A 24 17.87 0.05 -6.13
C PRO A 24 17.76 -1.40 -6.59
N SER A 25 17.55 -1.60 -7.88
CA SER A 25 17.32 -2.92 -8.54
C SER A 25 18.43 -3.95 -8.31
N LYS A 26 19.65 -3.50 -7.98
CA LYS A 26 20.81 -4.36 -7.69
C LYS A 26 20.88 -4.87 -6.24
N LYS A 27 19.98 -4.40 -5.36
CA LYS A 27 19.91 -4.85 -3.98
C LYS A 27 18.77 -5.84 -3.78
N SER A 28 18.81 -6.56 -2.65
CA SER A 28 17.79 -7.56 -2.29
C SER A 28 16.40 -7.00 -2.03
N GLY A 29 16.30 -5.69 -1.84
CA GLY A 29 15.08 -5.00 -1.48
C GLY A 29 14.86 -4.94 0.03
N GLU A 30 14.72 -3.72 0.56
CA GLU A 30 14.58 -3.47 1.99
C GLU A 30 13.12 -3.24 2.39
N HIS A 31 12.42 -2.40 1.65
CA HIS A 31 11.06 -2.00 2.00
C HIS A 31 10.21 -1.67 0.77
N TRP A 32 8.91 -1.96 0.85
CA TRP A 32 7.96 -1.77 -0.23
C TRP A 32 6.96 -0.68 0.09
N ILE A 33 6.72 0.18 -0.91
CA ILE A 33 5.81 1.31 -0.87
C ILE A 33 4.73 1.13 -1.93
N GLY A 34 3.50 1.52 -1.59
CA GLY A 34 2.38 1.55 -2.51
C GLY A 34 1.93 2.97 -2.81
N LEU A 35 1.66 3.27 -4.08
CA LEU A 35 1.05 4.53 -4.49
C LEU A 35 -0.31 4.26 -5.13
N CYS A 36 -1.32 5.03 -4.72
CA CYS A 36 -2.56 5.15 -5.45
C CYS A 36 -2.68 6.59 -5.98
N ILE A 37 -2.58 6.72 -7.29
CA ILE A 37 -2.56 8.02 -8.00
C ILE A 37 -3.97 8.28 -8.51
N ASN A 38 -4.53 9.43 -8.18
CA ASN A 38 -5.76 9.94 -8.79
C ASN A 38 -5.51 11.32 -9.44
N LYS A 39 -6.57 11.98 -9.94
CA LYS A 39 -6.45 13.26 -10.65
C LYS A 39 -5.89 14.39 -9.77
N GLU A 40 -6.18 14.38 -8.48
CA GLU A 40 -5.93 15.49 -7.56
C GLU A 40 -4.74 15.25 -6.62
N TYR A 41 -4.56 14.00 -6.17
CA TYR A 41 -3.55 13.66 -5.18
C TYR A 41 -2.95 12.27 -5.42
N ILE A 42 -1.83 12.01 -4.75
CA ILE A 42 -1.20 10.70 -4.61
C ILE A 42 -1.39 10.25 -3.17
N PHE A 43 -2.00 9.10 -2.97
CA PHE A 43 -1.96 8.46 -1.67
C PHE A 43 -0.70 7.60 -1.59
N TYR A 44 0.21 8.02 -0.73
CA TYR A 44 1.46 7.33 -0.43
C TYR A 44 1.23 6.40 0.75
N PHE A 45 1.36 5.12 0.52
CA PHE A 45 1.18 4.10 1.54
C PHE A 45 2.51 3.47 1.90
N ASP A 46 2.93 3.70 3.13
CA ASP A 46 4.04 3.03 3.79
C ASP A 46 3.52 2.30 5.02
N SER A 47 3.63 0.97 5.06
CA SER A 47 3.14 0.16 6.18
C SER A 47 3.85 0.46 7.50
N LEU A 48 5.10 0.98 7.46
CA LEU A 48 5.86 1.46 8.61
C LEU A 48 5.62 2.95 8.92
N HIS A 49 4.91 3.67 8.06
CA HIS A 49 4.58 5.09 8.20
C HIS A 49 5.78 6.04 8.16
N HIS A 50 6.80 5.73 7.33
CA HIS A 50 7.86 6.70 7.06
C HIS A 50 7.37 7.81 6.12
N ASP A 51 7.92 9.02 6.29
CA ASP A 51 7.70 10.12 5.37
C ASP A 51 8.39 9.83 4.01
N PHE A 52 7.75 10.17 2.90
CA PHE A 52 8.31 10.00 1.55
C PHE A 52 9.58 10.84 1.32
N GLN A 53 9.86 11.82 2.18
CA GLN A 53 11.05 12.67 2.09
C GLN A 53 12.33 12.00 2.60
N TYR A 54 12.23 10.82 3.22
CA TYR A 54 13.39 10.13 3.77
C TYR A 54 14.37 9.61 2.71
N LYS A 55 13.92 9.44 1.45
CA LYS A 55 14.78 9.11 0.29
C LYS A 55 14.55 10.13 -0.83
N LYS A 56 15.63 10.76 -1.28
CA LYS A 56 15.59 11.84 -2.28
C LYS A 56 14.96 11.39 -3.60
N GLU A 57 15.27 10.18 -4.07
CA GLU A 57 14.74 9.63 -5.33
C GLU A 57 13.22 9.50 -5.31
N ILE A 58 12.66 9.12 -4.16
CA ILE A 58 11.22 9.00 -3.95
C ILE A 58 10.57 10.39 -3.93
N SER A 59 11.18 11.32 -3.19
CA SER A 59 10.70 12.70 -3.11
C SER A 59 10.69 13.38 -4.48
N ASP A 60 11.79 13.29 -5.23
CA ASP A 60 11.90 13.86 -6.57
C ASP A 60 10.86 13.25 -7.53
N PHE A 61 10.67 11.93 -7.47
CA PHE A 61 9.66 11.24 -8.27
C PHE A 61 8.24 11.77 -7.98
N LEU A 62 7.87 11.89 -6.71
CA LEU A 62 6.55 12.36 -6.32
C LEU A 62 6.31 13.84 -6.68
N ILE A 63 7.33 14.69 -6.55
CA ILE A 63 7.25 16.11 -6.92
C ILE A 63 6.94 16.27 -8.41
N ASN A 64 7.47 15.41 -9.27
CA ASN A 64 7.25 15.47 -10.72
C ASN A 64 5.78 15.28 -11.14
N PHE A 65 4.95 14.69 -10.29
CA PHE A 65 3.51 14.59 -10.55
C PHE A 65 2.76 15.91 -10.36
N GLY A 66 3.32 16.88 -9.64
CA GLY A 66 2.64 18.14 -9.34
C GLY A 66 1.32 17.98 -8.55
N LYS A 67 1.16 16.88 -7.82
CA LYS A 67 -0.05 16.55 -7.06
C LYS A 67 0.23 16.58 -5.56
N HIS A 68 -0.82 16.78 -4.77
CA HIS A 68 -0.71 16.64 -3.32
C HIS A 68 -0.38 15.19 -2.93
N VAL A 69 0.56 15.00 -2.02
CA VAL A 69 0.88 13.70 -1.45
C VAL A 69 0.20 13.57 -0.10
N VAL A 70 -0.56 12.50 0.07
CA VAL A 70 -1.29 12.18 1.31
C VAL A 70 -0.76 10.85 1.83
N LEU A 71 -0.27 10.82 3.05
CA LEU A 71 0.24 9.61 3.71
C LEU A 71 -0.89 8.85 4.42
N ASN A 72 -0.66 7.55 4.68
CA ASN A 72 -1.50 6.81 5.62
C ASN A 72 -1.37 7.40 7.03
N ALA A 73 -2.46 7.34 7.80
CA ALA A 73 -2.55 8.03 9.09
C ALA A 73 -1.78 7.34 10.23
N ILE A 74 -1.51 6.05 10.11
CA ILE A 74 -0.90 5.23 11.16
C ILE A 74 -0.05 4.12 10.55
N PRO A 75 1.00 3.63 11.25
CA PRO A 75 1.67 2.39 10.86
C PRO A 75 0.72 1.20 11.00
N VAL A 76 0.86 0.23 10.11
CA VAL A 76 0.08 -1.03 10.14
C VAL A 76 0.97 -2.25 10.29
N GLN A 77 2.28 -2.07 10.24
CA GLN A 77 3.29 -3.11 10.32
C GLN A 77 4.22 -2.86 11.50
N SER A 78 4.63 -3.93 12.19
CA SER A 78 5.72 -3.89 13.17
C SER A 78 7.05 -3.63 12.47
N ILE A 79 7.98 -2.93 13.14
CA ILE A 79 9.30 -2.61 12.60
C ILE A 79 10.13 -3.87 12.31
N ASP A 80 9.89 -4.94 13.04
CA ASP A 80 10.58 -6.22 12.89
C ASP A 80 9.95 -7.14 11.82
N SER A 81 8.80 -6.73 11.28
CA SER A 81 8.05 -7.50 10.30
C SER A 81 8.64 -7.34 8.89
N LYS A 82 8.46 -8.37 8.05
CA LYS A 82 8.89 -8.40 6.64
C LYS A 82 7.72 -8.41 5.65
N HIS A 83 6.52 -8.03 6.09
CA HIS A 83 5.30 -8.16 5.30
C HIS A 83 4.92 -6.90 4.51
N CYS A 84 5.81 -5.91 4.35
CA CYS A 84 5.51 -4.64 3.67
C CYS A 84 4.93 -4.83 2.25
N LEU A 85 5.44 -5.78 1.47
CA LEU A 85 4.89 -6.09 0.15
C LEU A 85 3.45 -6.62 0.23
N VAL A 86 3.14 -7.44 1.24
CA VAL A 86 1.79 -7.96 1.47
C VAL A 86 0.81 -6.80 1.70
N PHE A 87 1.17 -5.82 2.51
CA PHE A 87 0.34 -4.64 2.75
C PHE A 87 0.13 -3.80 1.48
N CYS A 88 1.18 -3.60 0.67
CA CYS A 88 1.06 -2.92 -0.62
C CYS A 88 0.14 -3.69 -1.59
N TYR A 89 0.22 -5.02 -1.59
CA TYR A 89 -0.68 -5.87 -2.38
C TYR A 89 -2.12 -5.73 -1.92
N VAL A 90 -2.39 -5.81 -0.61
CA VAL A 90 -3.74 -5.59 -0.04
C VAL A 90 -4.27 -4.21 -0.45
N MET A 91 -3.45 -3.15 -0.36
CA MET A 91 -3.83 -1.83 -0.84
C MET A 91 -4.24 -1.86 -2.32
N SER A 92 -3.47 -2.53 -3.17
CA SER A 92 -3.71 -2.59 -4.62
C SER A 92 -5.03 -3.28 -5.00
N LYS A 93 -5.56 -4.13 -4.13
CA LYS A 93 -6.82 -4.87 -4.34
C LYS A 93 -8.06 -4.10 -3.87
N ASN A 94 -7.89 -2.99 -3.17
CA ASN A 94 -9.01 -2.14 -2.80
C ASN A 94 -9.55 -1.37 -4.02
N LYS A 95 -10.87 -1.37 -4.21
CA LYS A 95 -11.53 -0.75 -5.37
C LYS A 95 -11.43 0.78 -5.36
N SER A 96 -11.22 1.38 -4.19
CA SER A 96 -11.07 2.82 -4.07
C SER A 96 -10.16 3.18 -2.91
N ILE A 97 -9.45 4.30 -3.07
CA ILE A 97 -8.60 4.86 -2.03
C ILE A 97 -9.40 5.20 -0.75
N ASN A 98 -10.66 5.63 -0.89
CA ASN A 98 -11.49 5.96 0.26
C ASN A 98 -11.85 4.72 1.08
N GLN A 99 -12.09 3.59 0.42
CA GLN A 99 -12.32 2.31 1.08
C GLN A 99 -11.07 1.86 1.82
N PHE A 100 -9.90 1.97 1.21
CA PHE A 100 -8.62 1.64 1.84
C PHE A 100 -8.31 2.55 3.03
N LYS A 101 -8.52 3.89 2.91
CA LYS A 101 -8.38 4.82 4.02
C LYS A 101 -9.31 4.49 5.20
N LYS A 102 -10.55 4.08 4.90
CA LYS A 102 -11.49 3.63 5.92
C LYS A 102 -10.97 2.38 6.64
N TRP A 103 -10.44 1.43 5.89
CA TRP A 103 -9.83 0.21 6.42
C TRP A 103 -8.65 0.54 7.36
N ILE A 104 -7.69 1.38 6.92
CA ILE A 104 -6.58 1.85 7.76
C ILE A 104 -7.10 2.52 9.03
N LYS A 105 -8.13 3.37 8.93
CA LYS A 105 -8.71 4.04 10.10
C LYS A 105 -9.30 3.05 11.11
N THR A 106 -9.89 1.95 10.66
CA THR A 106 -10.42 0.90 11.54
C THR A 106 -9.29 0.33 12.40
N PHE A 107 -8.09 0.23 11.88
CA PHE A 107 -6.92 -0.28 12.61
C PHE A 107 -6.45 0.60 13.76
N SER A 108 -6.88 1.86 13.85
CA SER A 108 -6.51 2.74 14.98
C SER A 108 -6.94 2.18 16.34
N ASN A 109 -7.95 1.30 16.36
CA ASN A 109 -8.48 0.67 17.57
C ASN A 109 -7.72 -0.60 17.99
N TYR A 110 -6.74 -1.04 17.21
CA TYR A 110 -6.00 -2.29 17.42
C TYR A 110 -4.53 -2.00 17.71
N SER A 111 -3.88 -2.87 18.47
CA SER A 111 -2.42 -2.87 18.62
C SER A 111 -1.74 -3.15 17.27
N ILE A 112 -0.45 -2.83 17.15
CA ILE A 112 0.28 -3.03 15.89
C ILE A 112 0.36 -4.50 15.49
N SER A 113 0.46 -5.41 16.47
CA SER A 113 0.45 -6.86 16.24
C SER A 113 -0.90 -7.33 15.69
N GLU A 114 -2.00 -6.87 16.28
CA GLU A 114 -3.35 -7.20 15.79
C GLU A 114 -3.61 -6.65 14.39
N ARG A 115 -3.10 -5.43 14.07
CA ARG A 115 -3.18 -4.86 12.72
C ARG A 115 -2.49 -5.74 11.70
N GLU A 116 -1.32 -6.25 12.06
CA GLU A 116 -0.54 -7.13 11.20
C GLU A 116 -1.26 -8.45 10.97
N GLU A 117 -1.74 -9.10 12.03
CA GLU A 117 -2.52 -10.35 11.93
C GLU A 117 -3.77 -10.20 11.05
N LEU A 118 -4.54 -9.13 11.25
CA LEU A 118 -5.72 -8.82 10.44
C LEU A 118 -5.37 -8.60 8.97
N SER A 119 -4.24 -7.93 8.70
CA SER A 119 -3.81 -7.67 7.32
C SER A 119 -3.35 -8.95 6.62
N LEU A 120 -2.65 -9.84 7.33
CA LEU A 120 -2.24 -11.14 6.79
C LEU A 120 -3.45 -12.04 6.53
N ALA A 121 -4.41 -12.09 7.45
CA ALA A 121 -5.66 -12.82 7.24
C ALA A 121 -6.44 -12.30 6.02
N PHE A 122 -6.43 -10.99 5.81
CA PHE A 122 -7.05 -10.38 4.64
C PHE A 122 -6.31 -10.70 3.33
N PHE A 123 -4.98 -10.73 3.38
CA PHE A 123 -4.17 -11.16 2.24
C PHE A 123 -4.48 -12.61 1.85
N ASP A 124 -4.51 -13.51 2.82
CA ASP A 124 -4.84 -14.93 2.59
C ASP A 124 -6.22 -15.09 1.96
N LEU A 125 -7.20 -14.34 2.44
CA LEU A 125 -8.54 -14.33 1.87
C LEU A 125 -8.54 -13.88 0.40
N ILE A 126 -7.87 -12.79 0.07
CA ILE A 126 -7.74 -12.29 -1.30
C ILE A 126 -7.06 -13.34 -2.18
N PHE A 127 -5.95 -13.89 -1.71
CA PHE A 127 -5.15 -14.86 -2.46
C PHE A 127 -5.94 -16.13 -2.76
N GLN A 128 -6.66 -16.68 -1.78
CA GLN A 128 -7.53 -17.83 -1.97
C GLN A 128 -8.65 -17.55 -2.97
N GLN A 129 -9.24 -16.37 -2.92
CA GLN A 129 -10.30 -15.97 -3.85
C GLN A 129 -9.80 -15.86 -5.29
N GLU A 130 -8.59 -15.34 -5.50
CA GLU A 130 -7.98 -15.27 -6.83
C GLU A 130 -7.66 -16.67 -7.39
N GLN A 131 -7.20 -17.58 -6.55
CA GLN A 131 -6.92 -18.98 -6.96
C GLN A 131 -8.20 -19.73 -7.35
N ASN A 132 -9.31 -19.47 -6.68
CA ASN A 132 -10.57 -20.18 -6.90
C ASN A 132 -11.52 -19.52 -7.92
N ASN A 133 -11.12 -18.43 -8.56
CA ASN A 133 -11.95 -17.65 -9.49
C ASN A 133 -13.29 -17.18 -8.86
N VAL A 134 -13.35 -17.06 -7.55
CA VAL A 134 -14.53 -16.61 -6.80
C VAL A 134 -14.58 -15.08 -6.80
N ASN A 135 -15.78 -14.52 -6.79
CA ASN A 135 -15.98 -13.07 -6.84
C ASN A 135 -15.33 -12.35 -5.63
N LEU A 136 -14.18 -11.72 -5.86
CA LEU A 136 -13.40 -10.96 -4.86
C LEU A 136 -14.28 -9.91 -4.12
N HIS A 137 -15.31 -9.38 -4.79
CA HIS A 137 -16.21 -8.42 -4.18
C HIS A 137 -17.00 -9.01 -2.99
N THR A 138 -17.47 -10.25 -3.12
CA THR A 138 -18.21 -10.94 -2.05
C THR A 138 -17.29 -11.18 -0.84
N ALA A 139 -16.07 -11.63 -1.07
CA ALA A 139 -15.09 -11.86 0.01
C ALA A 139 -14.73 -10.57 0.76
N LEU A 140 -14.46 -9.49 0.04
CA LEU A 140 -14.20 -8.18 0.63
C LEU A 140 -15.38 -7.66 1.44
N THR A 141 -16.61 -7.85 0.95
CA THR A 141 -17.82 -7.44 1.66
C THR A 141 -18.00 -8.21 2.97
N VAL A 142 -17.78 -9.53 2.95
CA VAL A 142 -17.84 -10.36 4.16
C VAL A 142 -16.77 -9.90 5.17
N TYR A 143 -15.54 -9.71 4.72
CA TYR A 143 -14.44 -9.26 5.58
C TYR A 143 -14.74 -7.90 6.23
N TYR A 144 -15.18 -6.91 5.45
CA TYR A 144 -15.53 -5.60 5.99
C TYR A 144 -16.68 -5.66 7.00
N ASN A 145 -17.70 -6.50 6.76
CA ASN A 145 -18.82 -6.66 7.68
C ASN A 145 -18.46 -7.41 8.97
N THR A 146 -17.35 -8.15 8.97
CA THR A 146 -16.88 -8.90 10.16
C THR A 146 -16.02 -8.03 11.08
N ILE A 147 -15.36 -7.00 10.53
CA ILE A 147 -14.41 -6.13 11.28
C ILE A 147 -15.03 -4.79 11.69
N ILE A 148 -16.07 -4.35 11.02
CA ILE A 148 -16.77 -3.09 11.27
C ILE A 148 -18.06 -3.31 12.04
#